data_42e0187843608f231db8a9bf94895a4b
#
_entry.id   42e0187843608f231db8a9bf94895a4b
#
_cell.length_a   1.000
_cell.length_b   1.000
_cell.length_c   1.000
_cell.angle_alpha   90.00
_cell.angle_beta   90.00
_cell.angle_gamma   90.00
#
_symmetry.space_group_name_H-M   'P 1'
#
loop_
_entity.id
_entity.type
_entity.pdbx_description
1 polymer ?
#
loop_
_entity_poly.entity_id
_entity_poly.type
_entity_poly.pdbx_seq_one_letter_code
_entity_poly.pdbx_strand_id
1 'polypeptide(L)'
;DQNAVCSSCHYKTEHALWAGSAHDQRNVGCTTCHSIHAPKGDKQLKAVDEMQLCSGCHRAIVNKQLKFHHMAVREGKLTCASCHNVHGASNVKLLKVGGTVTESCVSCHAEKRGPMLWEHLPVPENCANCHDPHGSNNYGMLLAKEPFLCQRCHVTSRHPPTVYEGFTLN
;
A
#
# COMPACT_ATOMS: atom_id res chain seq x y z
N ASP A 1 -9.68 -8.68 29.29
CA ASP A 1 -9.16 -8.35 27.95
C ASP A 1 -8.51 -6.98 27.98
N GLN A 2 -7.19 -6.91 27.69
CA GLN A 2 -6.44 -5.64 27.70
C GLN A 2 -6.96 -4.65 26.65
N ASN A 3 -7.44 -5.14 25.52
CA ASN A 3 -8.00 -4.28 24.48
C ASN A 3 -9.27 -3.57 24.97
N ALA A 4 -10.11 -4.24 25.75
CA ALA A 4 -11.31 -3.65 26.32
C ALA A 4 -10.99 -2.48 27.26
N VAL A 5 -9.91 -2.59 28.05
CA VAL A 5 -9.45 -1.51 28.92
C VAL A 5 -9.03 -0.28 28.09
N CYS A 6 -8.23 -0.48 27.06
CA CYS A 6 -7.79 0.62 26.19
C CYS A 6 -8.98 1.25 25.42
N SER A 7 -9.86 0.40 24.89
CA SER A 7 -11.01 0.82 24.07
C SER A 7 -12.08 1.56 24.89
N SER A 8 -12.08 1.47 26.21
CA SER A 8 -13.00 2.25 27.05
C SER A 8 -12.79 3.77 26.89
N CYS A 9 -11.56 4.18 26.55
CA CYS A 9 -11.22 5.58 26.28
C CYS A 9 -10.84 5.81 24.79
N HIS A 10 -10.15 4.85 24.15
CA HIS A 10 -9.66 4.94 22.78
C HIS A 10 -10.63 4.28 21.79
N TYR A 11 -11.86 4.83 21.66
CA TYR A 11 -12.91 4.29 20.78
C TYR A 11 -13.33 5.25 19.65
N LYS A 12 -12.66 6.41 19.53
CA LYS A 12 -12.98 7.43 18.57
C LYS A 12 -11.91 7.55 17.47
N THR A 13 -12.24 8.29 16.42
CA THR A 13 -11.33 8.63 15.33
C THR A 13 -10.67 7.40 14.69
N GLU A 14 -9.36 7.31 14.70
CA GLU A 14 -8.59 6.23 14.06
C GLU A 14 -8.83 4.85 14.70
N HIS A 15 -9.35 4.78 15.93
CA HIS A 15 -9.61 3.54 16.66
C HIS A 15 -11.05 3.05 16.56
N ALA A 16 -11.95 3.85 15.96
CA ALA A 16 -13.37 3.53 15.90
C ALA A 16 -13.70 2.20 15.21
N LEU A 17 -12.83 1.77 14.29
CA LEU A 17 -12.99 0.53 13.53
C LEU A 17 -12.05 -0.58 14.02
N TRP A 18 -11.53 -0.49 15.24
CA TRP A 18 -10.65 -1.52 15.80
C TRP A 18 -11.35 -2.87 15.91
N ALA A 19 -12.51 -2.89 16.53
CA ALA A 19 -13.27 -4.13 16.74
C ALA A 19 -13.62 -4.78 15.38
N GLY A 20 -13.18 -6.00 15.21
CA GLY A 20 -13.33 -6.74 13.96
C GLY A 20 -12.33 -6.37 12.85
N SER A 21 -11.37 -5.50 13.13
CA SER A 21 -10.29 -5.19 12.19
C SER A 21 -9.40 -6.42 11.90
N ALA A 22 -8.60 -6.34 10.85
CA ALA A 22 -7.71 -7.44 10.47
C ALA A 22 -6.70 -7.82 11.57
N HIS A 23 -6.25 -6.87 12.37
CA HIS A 23 -5.37 -7.12 13.52
C HIS A 23 -6.15 -7.72 14.69
N ASP A 24 -7.31 -7.17 15.01
CA ASP A 24 -8.16 -7.69 16.09
C ASP A 24 -8.57 -9.15 15.85
N GLN A 25 -9.00 -9.47 14.63
CA GLN A 25 -9.35 -10.87 14.25
C GLN A 25 -8.19 -11.86 14.35
N ARG A 26 -6.94 -11.37 14.36
CA ARG A 26 -5.72 -12.17 14.52
C ARG A 26 -5.14 -12.11 15.93
N ASN A 27 -5.89 -11.59 16.90
CA ASN A 27 -5.44 -11.40 18.28
C ASN A 27 -4.18 -10.53 18.43
N VAL A 28 -3.96 -9.60 17.50
CA VAL A 28 -2.90 -8.59 17.62
C VAL A 28 -3.47 -7.43 18.42
N GLY A 29 -3.23 -7.44 19.73
CA GLY A 29 -3.82 -6.43 20.63
C GLY A 29 -3.02 -5.12 20.69
N CYS A 30 -3.59 -4.13 21.36
CA CYS A 30 -2.99 -2.79 21.51
C CYS A 30 -1.55 -2.87 22.05
N THR A 31 -1.34 -3.69 23.06
CA THR A 31 -0.02 -3.86 23.69
C THR A 31 0.98 -4.66 22.86
N THR A 32 0.60 -5.21 21.73
CA THR A 32 1.56 -5.81 20.79
C THR A 32 2.43 -4.74 20.16
N CYS A 33 1.84 -3.60 19.84
CA CYS A 33 2.51 -2.47 19.17
C CYS A 33 2.89 -1.35 20.13
N HIS A 34 2.09 -1.11 21.18
CA HIS A 34 2.26 0.01 22.11
C HIS A 34 2.81 -0.43 23.48
N SER A 35 3.59 0.45 24.10
CA SER A 35 4.06 0.34 25.47
C SER A 35 3.85 1.66 26.19
N ILE A 36 2.98 1.66 27.19
CA ILE A 36 2.68 2.85 27.99
C ILE A 36 3.85 3.23 28.89
N HIS A 37 4.55 2.23 29.44
CA HIS A 37 5.59 2.45 30.44
C HIS A 37 6.99 2.60 29.86
N ALA A 38 7.28 1.97 28.73
CA ALA A 38 8.61 1.96 28.13
C ALA A 38 8.54 2.07 26.59
N PRO A 39 8.00 3.17 26.05
CA PRO A 39 7.99 3.38 24.61
C PRO A 39 9.40 3.58 24.07
N LYS A 40 9.65 3.17 22.84
CA LYS A 40 10.91 3.40 22.11
C LYS A 40 10.75 4.43 21.00
N GLY A 41 9.56 4.63 20.51
CA GLY A 41 9.24 5.58 19.47
C GLY A 41 8.02 6.44 19.78
N ASP A 42 7.69 7.30 18.85
CA ASP A 42 6.50 8.16 18.93
C ASP A 42 5.22 7.35 19.08
N LYS A 43 4.15 8.00 19.56
CA LYS A 43 2.84 7.37 19.78
C LYS A 43 2.93 6.12 20.67
N GLN A 44 3.89 6.10 21.56
CA GLN A 44 4.11 5.01 22.51
C GLN A 44 4.42 3.64 21.84
N LEU A 45 5.05 3.66 20.68
CA LEU A 45 5.43 2.45 19.96
C LEU A 45 6.56 1.69 20.70
N LYS A 46 6.52 0.36 20.63
CA LYS A 46 7.57 -0.54 21.14
C LYS A 46 8.83 -0.58 20.29
N ALA A 47 8.82 0.02 19.11
CA ALA A 47 9.95 0.16 18.21
C ALA A 47 10.27 1.64 17.98
N VAL A 48 11.46 1.93 17.48
CA VAL A 48 11.90 3.31 17.23
C VAL A 48 11.05 3.98 16.15
N ASP A 49 10.63 3.20 15.16
CA ASP A 49 9.79 3.65 14.06
C ASP A 49 8.78 2.56 13.61
N GLU A 50 7.86 2.97 12.76
CA GLU A 50 6.82 2.08 12.22
C GLU A 50 7.42 0.97 11.34
N MET A 51 8.47 1.24 10.57
CA MET A 51 9.10 0.25 9.72
C MET A 51 9.65 -0.92 10.55
N GLN A 52 10.39 -0.59 11.61
CA GLN A 52 10.93 -1.60 12.53
C GLN A 52 9.81 -2.40 13.21
N LEU A 53 8.73 -1.71 13.63
CA LEU A 53 7.61 -2.36 14.29
C LEU A 53 6.89 -3.33 13.35
N CYS A 54 6.47 -2.84 12.18
CA CYS A 54 5.66 -3.59 11.23
C CYS A 54 6.44 -4.76 10.60
N SER A 55 7.74 -4.58 10.34
CA SER A 55 8.60 -5.59 9.72
C SER A 55 8.72 -6.87 10.55
N GLY A 56 8.48 -6.80 11.85
CA GLY A 56 8.47 -7.98 12.73
C GLY A 56 7.50 -9.07 12.25
N CYS A 57 6.38 -8.68 11.67
CA CYS A 57 5.37 -9.60 11.13
C CYS A 57 5.24 -9.49 9.60
N HIS A 58 5.33 -8.30 9.04
CA HIS A 58 5.13 -8.02 7.60
C HIS A 58 6.42 -8.07 6.77
N ARG A 59 7.27 -9.08 7.00
CA ARG A 59 8.58 -9.25 6.33
C ARG A 59 8.47 -9.30 4.81
N ALA A 60 7.45 -9.96 4.27
CA ALA A 60 7.25 -10.08 2.84
C ALA A 60 7.03 -8.72 2.16
N ILE A 61 6.37 -7.79 2.85
CA ILE A 61 6.13 -6.44 2.36
C ILE A 61 7.43 -5.62 2.37
N VAL A 62 8.18 -5.70 3.45
CA VAL A 62 9.47 -5.00 3.58
C VAL A 62 10.48 -5.50 2.55
N ASN A 63 10.52 -6.80 2.28
CA ASN A 63 11.41 -7.39 1.27
C ASN A 63 11.13 -6.89 -0.16
N LYS A 64 9.90 -6.46 -0.47
CA LYS A 64 9.59 -5.84 -1.77
C LYS A 64 10.25 -4.48 -1.96
N GLN A 65 10.64 -3.80 -0.89
CA GLN A 65 11.26 -2.47 -0.94
C GLN A 65 12.76 -2.50 -1.28
N LEU A 66 13.29 -3.60 -1.76
CA LEU A 66 14.73 -3.76 -1.97
C LEU A 66 15.26 -3.06 -3.23
N LYS A 67 14.49 -2.97 -4.30
CA LYS A 67 14.95 -2.44 -5.59
C LYS A 67 14.18 -1.20 -6.02
N PHE A 68 13.00 -1.38 -6.59
CA PHE A 68 12.12 -0.27 -6.95
C PHE A 68 10.97 -0.22 -5.95
N HIS A 69 10.89 0.84 -5.19
CA HIS A 69 9.94 1.05 -4.13
C HIS A 69 9.50 2.51 -4.09
N HIS A 70 8.53 2.79 -3.25
CA HIS A 70 8.11 4.16 -3.00
C HIS A 70 9.23 4.92 -2.27
N MET A 71 9.98 5.75 -2.99
CA MET A 71 11.16 6.44 -2.48
C MET A 71 10.88 7.20 -1.18
N ALA A 72 9.72 7.84 -1.08
CA ALA A 72 9.32 8.60 0.10
C ALA A 72 9.26 7.75 1.39
N VAL A 73 9.01 6.44 1.28
CA VAL A 73 9.05 5.52 2.43
C VAL A 73 10.49 5.30 2.88
N ARG A 74 11.40 5.06 1.95
CA ARG A 74 12.82 4.87 2.27
C ARG A 74 13.49 6.13 2.82
N GLU A 75 13.05 7.30 2.34
CA GLU A 75 13.52 8.60 2.82
C GLU A 75 12.91 9.01 4.16
N GLY A 76 12.05 8.18 4.74
CA GLY A 76 11.36 8.49 6.00
C GLY A 76 10.29 9.58 5.90
N LYS A 77 9.93 10.02 4.68
CA LYS A 77 8.88 11.03 4.45
C LYS A 77 7.47 10.43 4.54
N LEU A 78 7.36 9.14 4.26
CA LEU A 78 6.14 8.36 4.40
C LEU A 78 6.41 7.16 5.30
N THR A 79 5.38 6.74 6.03
CA THR A 79 5.39 5.54 6.87
C THR A 79 4.29 4.59 6.43
N CYS A 80 4.23 3.41 7.03
CA CYS A 80 3.14 2.46 6.78
C CYS A 80 1.77 3.11 7.06
N ALA A 81 1.67 3.87 8.14
CA ALA A 81 0.45 4.57 8.53
C ALA A 81 0.13 5.81 7.67
N SER A 82 0.99 6.20 6.74
CA SER A 82 0.64 7.23 5.76
C SER A 82 -0.45 6.75 4.78
N CYS A 83 -0.43 5.44 4.46
CA CYS A 83 -1.39 4.81 3.56
C CYS A 83 -2.42 3.94 4.30
N HIS A 84 -2.03 3.33 5.44
CA HIS A 84 -2.85 2.38 6.15
C HIS A 84 -3.31 2.91 7.52
N ASN A 85 -4.57 2.70 7.86
CA ASN A 85 -5.03 2.81 9.24
C ASN A 85 -4.95 1.43 9.90
N VAL A 86 -3.88 1.22 10.65
CA VAL A 86 -3.58 -0.07 11.30
C VAL A 86 -4.60 -0.47 12.38
N HIS A 87 -5.37 0.50 12.88
CA HIS A 87 -6.42 0.27 13.86
C HIS A 87 -7.74 -0.18 13.23
N GLY A 88 -7.90 -0.06 11.92
CA GLY A 88 -9.08 -0.50 11.19
C GLY A 88 -9.49 0.49 10.11
N ALA A 89 -10.09 -0.02 9.06
CA ALA A 89 -10.68 0.75 7.99
C ALA A 89 -11.88 0.00 7.40
N SER A 90 -12.73 0.71 6.67
CA SER A 90 -13.90 0.13 6.01
C SER A 90 -13.57 -0.76 4.81
N ASN A 91 -12.31 -0.85 4.44
CA ASN A 91 -11.85 -1.65 3.30
C ASN A 91 -10.84 -2.72 3.73
N VAL A 92 -10.73 -3.79 2.94
CA VAL A 92 -9.90 -4.97 3.25
C VAL A 92 -8.40 -4.72 3.26
N LYS A 93 -7.94 -3.60 2.74
CA LYS A 93 -6.52 -3.22 2.70
C LYS A 93 -6.13 -2.24 3.80
N LEU A 94 -7.07 -1.90 4.68
CA LEU A 94 -6.88 -0.90 5.74
C LEU A 94 -6.41 0.46 5.20
N LEU A 95 -6.84 0.84 4.00
CA LEU A 95 -6.45 2.12 3.41
C LEU A 95 -7.06 3.28 4.21
N LYS A 96 -6.23 4.26 4.52
CA LYS A 96 -6.59 5.43 5.33
C LYS A 96 -7.41 6.46 4.55
N VAL A 97 -7.11 6.60 3.27
CA VAL A 97 -7.75 7.57 2.37
C VAL A 97 -8.48 6.82 1.26
N GLY A 98 -9.76 7.16 1.08
CA GLY A 98 -10.61 6.54 0.08
C GLY A 98 -11.02 5.10 0.40
N GLY A 99 -11.95 4.59 -0.38
CA GLY A 99 -12.42 3.20 -0.32
C GLY A 99 -11.65 2.27 -1.24
N THR A 100 -10.91 2.82 -2.20
CA THR A 100 -10.20 2.08 -3.25
C THR A 100 -8.71 2.39 -3.26
N VAL A 101 -7.94 1.49 -3.89
CA VAL A 101 -6.49 1.70 -4.10
C VAL A 101 -6.24 2.95 -4.92
N THR A 102 -7.00 3.15 -5.99
CA THR A 102 -6.86 4.31 -6.88
C THR A 102 -7.09 5.63 -6.13
N GLU A 103 -8.13 5.72 -5.31
CA GLU A 103 -8.39 6.91 -4.49
C GLU A 103 -7.23 7.21 -3.53
N SER A 104 -6.67 6.18 -2.91
CA SER A 104 -5.48 6.34 -2.06
C SER A 104 -4.27 6.85 -2.85
N CYS A 105 -4.03 6.33 -4.05
CA CYS A 105 -2.91 6.75 -4.88
C CYS A 105 -3.06 8.20 -5.35
N VAL A 106 -4.22 8.57 -5.88
CA VAL A 106 -4.47 9.91 -6.43
C VAL A 106 -4.61 11.00 -5.37
N SER A 107 -4.68 10.64 -4.10
CA SER A 107 -4.60 11.63 -3.02
C SER A 107 -3.25 12.38 -3.00
N CYS A 108 -2.20 11.74 -3.48
CA CYS A 108 -0.86 12.32 -3.66
C CYS A 108 -0.47 12.46 -5.14
N HIS A 109 -0.92 11.54 -5.98
CA HIS A 109 -0.67 11.50 -7.43
C HIS A 109 -1.86 12.06 -8.22
N ALA A 110 -2.29 13.26 -7.87
CA ALA A 110 -3.45 13.91 -8.48
C ALA A 110 -3.35 14.03 -10.01
N GLU A 111 -2.13 14.20 -10.53
CA GLU A 111 -1.85 14.29 -11.97
C GLU A 111 -2.14 12.98 -12.73
N LYS A 112 -2.28 11.85 -12.02
CA LYS A 112 -2.64 10.54 -12.61
C LYS A 112 -4.14 10.26 -12.61
N ARG A 113 -4.93 11.16 -12.05
CA ARG A 113 -6.38 11.00 -11.97
C ARG A 113 -7.08 11.12 -13.32
N GLY A 114 -6.51 11.90 -14.20
CA GLY A 114 -7.15 12.27 -15.47
C GLY A 114 -8.08 13.49 -15.35
N PRO A 115 -8.87 13.79 -16.38
CA PRO A 115 -9.00 13.00 -17.62
C PRO A 115 -7.73 13.00 -18.46
N MET A 116 -7.42 11.86 -19.07
CA MET A 116 -6.33 11.73 -20.02
C MET A 116 -6.86 11.83 -21.45
N LEU A 117 -6.04 12.34 -22.37
CA LEU A 117 -6.42 12.43 -23.78
C LEU A 117 -6.73 11.05 -24.38
N TRP A 118 -5.98 10.04 -23.94
CA TRP A 118 -6.17 8.63 -24.30
C TRP A 118 -6.19 7.82 -23.02
N GLU A 119 -7.36 7.42 -22.59
CA GLU A 119 -7.52 6.61 -21.37
C GLU A 119 -7.34 5.12 -21.67
N HIS A 120 -6.53 4.47 -20.85
CA HIS A 120 -6.45 3.03 -20.79
C HIS A 120 -7.37 2.57 -19.65
N LEU A 121 -8.44 1.86 -19.98
CA LEU A 121 -9.51 1.51 -19.03
C LEU A 121 -9.06 0.97 -17.66
N PRO A 122 -8.04 0.10 -17.55
CA PRO A 122 -7.58 -0.38 -16.24
C PRO A 122 -6.96 0.68 -15.34
N VAL A 123 -6.54 1.83 -15.89
CA VAL A 123 -5.88 2.90 -15.12
C VAL A 123 -6.82 3.56 -14.12
N PRO A 124 -8.01 4.06 -14.51
CA PRO A 124 -8.94 4.61 -13.53
C PRO A 124 -9.54 3.57 -12.58
N GLU A 125 -9.56 2.28 -12.98
CA GLU A 125 -10.13 1.23 -12.15
C GLU A 125 -9.27 0.91 -10.94
N ASN A 126 -8.00 0.54 -11.16
CA ASN A 126 -7.11 0.14 -10.09
C ASN A 126 -5.64 0.24 -10.47
N CYS A 127 -4.91 1.15 -9.85
CA CYS A 127 -3.48 1.32 -10.05
C CYS A 127 -2.68 0.03 -9.75
N ALA A 128 -3.17 -0.79 -8.82
CA ALA A 128 -2.53 -2.05 -8.47
C ALA A 128 -2.68 -3.16 -9.54
N ASN A 129 -3.42 -2.94 -10.62
CA ASN A 129 -3.42 -3.83 -11.78
C ASN A 129 -2.03 -3.88 -12.45
N CYS A 130 -1.30 -2.77 -12.37
CA CYS A 130 0.02 -2.63 -12.98
C CYS A 130 1.15 -2.42 -11.96
N HIS A 131 0.88 -1.78 -10.83
CA HIS A 131 1.89 -1.39 -9.85
C HIS A 131 1.76 -2.15 -8.52
N ASP A 132 2.89 -2.50 -7.91
CA ASP A 132 2.94 -2.90 -6.50
C ASP A 132 3.41 -1.70 -5.66
N PRO A 133 2.53 -1.07 -4.85
CA PRO A 133 2.88 0.12 -4.09
C PRO A 133 3.97 -0.11 -3.03
N HIS A 134 4.22 -1.35 -2.66
CA HIS A 134 5.27 -1.70 -1.71
C HIS A 134 6.63 -1.92 -2.38
N GLY A 135 6.66 -2.07 -3.69
CA GLY A 135 7.88 -2.24 -4.46
C GLY A 135 7.93 -3.50 -5.30
N SER A 136 8.80 -3.49 -6.29
CA SER A 136 9.03 -4.63 -7.18
C SER A 136 10.47 -4.63 -7.71
N ASN A 137 10.79 -5.65 -8.52
CA ASN A 137 12.08 -5.71 -9.23
C ASN A 137 12.05 -4.95 -10.58
N ASN A 138 10.92 -4.36 -10.95
CA ASN A 138 10.75 -3.67 -12.21
C ASN A 138 10.66 -2.16 -12.00
N TYR A 139 11.20 -1.40 -12.95
CA TYR A 139 11.12 0.05 -12.93
C TYR A 139 9.65 0.52 -12.79
N GLY A 140 9.43 1.62 -12.08
CA GLY A 140 8.09 2.12 -11.81
C GLY A 140 7.25 1.23 -10.90
N MET A 141 7.87 0.30 -10.17
CA MET A 141 7.17 -0.68 -9.31
C MET A 141 6.17 -1.55 -10.09
N LEU A 142 6.44 -1.84 -11.36
CA LEU A 142 5.56 -2.68 -12.17
C LEU A 142 5.53 -4.12 -11.68
N LEU A 143 4.36 -4.75 -11.74
CA LEU A 143 4.16 -6.16 -11.36
C LEU A 143 4.92 -7.14 -12.27
N ALA A 144 5.14 -6.74 -13.52
CA ALA A 144 5.94 -7.47 -14.50
C ALA A 144 6.64 -6.47 -15.42
N LYS A 145 7.72 -6.90 -16.06
CA LYS A 145 8.41 -6.13 -17.09
C LYS A 145 7.58 -6.10 -18.38
N GLU A 146 7.58 -5.00 -19.08
CA GLU A 146 7.04 -4.92 -20.44
C GLU A 146 7.85 -5.83 -21.41
N PRO A 147 7.21 -6.49 -22.37
CA PRO A 147 5.78 -6.47 -22.69
C PRO A 147 4.90 -7.43 -21.87
N PHE A 148 5.48 -8.22 -20.98
CA PHE A 148 4.76 -9.25 -20.21
C PHE A 148 3.65 -8.67 -19.33
N LEU A 149 3.80 -7.44 -18.85
CA LEU A 149 2.75 -6.76 -18.11
C LEU A 149 1.49 -6.60 -18.97
N CYS A 150 1.66 -6.14 -20.21
CA CYS A 150 0.56 -5.93 -21.15
C CYS A 150 -0.13 -7.25 -21.52
N GLN A 151 0.67 -8.31 -21.70
CA GLN A 151 0.20 -9.64 -22.07
C GLN A 151 -0.64 -10.33 -20.98
N ARG A 152 -0.64 -9.83 -19.77
CA ARG A 152 -1.53 -10.35 -18.70
C ARG A 152 -3.01 -10.15 -19.02
N CYS A 153 -3.33 -9.14 -19.82
CA CYS A 153 -4.69 -8.83 -20.25
C CYS A 153 -4.87 -8.96 -21.76
N HIS A 154 -3.84 -8.58 -22.54
CA HIS A 154 -3.85 -8.59 -24.00
C HIS A 154 -3.32 -9.91 -24.57
N VAL A 155 -3.91 -11.04 -24.18
CA VAL A 155 -3.45 -12.38 -24.59
C VAL A 155 -3.71 -12.63 -26.07
N THR A 156 -4.79 -12.07 -26.61
CA THR A 156 -5.24 -12.31 -27.99
C THR A 156 -5.14 -11.09 -28.89
N SER A 157 -4.94 -9.92 -28.33
CA SER A 157 -4.75 -8.73 -29.13
C SER A 157 -3.38 -8.81 -29.80
N ARG A 158 -3.39 -9.02 -31.09
CA ARG A 158 -2.21 -8.86 -31.91
C ARG A 158 -1.91 -7.37 -31.97
N HIS A 159 -1.03 -6.92 -31.12
CA HIS A 159 -0.19 -5.80 -31.50
C HIS A 159 0.66 -6.34 -32.62
N PRO A 160 0.49 -5.87 -33.84
CA PRO A 160 1.44 -6.24 -34.87
C PRO A 160 2.73 -5.48 -34.54
N PRO A 161 3.70 -6.12 -33.90
CA PRO A 161 4.98 -5.46 -33.61
C PRO A 161 5.62 -4.97 -34.89
N THR A 162 5.40 -5.65 -35.97
CA THR A 162 5.83 -5.25 -37.31
C THR A 162 5.35 -3.87 -37.73
N VAL A 163 4.21 -3.40 -37.27
CA VAL A 163 3.79 -2.01 -37.52
C VAL A 163 4.71 -1.03 -36.81
N TYR A 164 5.24 -1.43 -35.69
CA TYR A 164 6.21 -0.63 -34.95
C TYR A 164 7.64 -0.92 -35.40
N GLU A 165 7.93 -2.15 -35.73
CA GLU A 165 9.24 -2.57 -36.22
C GLU A 165 9.69 -1.81 -37.42
N GLY A 166 8.78 -1.48 -38.29
CA GLY A 166 9.09 -0.60 -39.44
C GLY A 166 9.69 0.72 -38.98
N PHE A 167 9.51 1.08 -37.74
CA PHE A 167 9.96 2.34 -37.16
C PHE A 167 10.90 2.20 -36.01
N THR A 168 10.66 1.25 -35.16
CA THR A 168 11.24 1.33 -33.81
C THR A 168 11.61 0.01 -33.19
N LEU A 169 11.16 -1.09 -33.75
CA LEU A 169 11.36 -2.40 -33.14
C LEU A 169 12.56 -3.13 -33.72
N ASN A 170 13.26 -2.45 -34.54
CA ASN A 170 14.56 -2.92 -35.01
C ASN A 170 15.55 -3.03 -33.87
#